data_874fc8faa8db4db7d54b4465fd49e7c1
#
_entry.id   874fc8faa8db4db7d54b4465fd49e7c1
#
_cell.length_a   1.000
_cell.length_b   1.000
_cell.length_c   1.000
_cell.angle_alpha   90.00
_cell.angle_beta   90.00
_cell.angle_gamma   90.00
#
_symmetry.space_group_name_H-M   'P 1'
#
loop_
_entity.id
_entity.type
_entity.pdbx_description
1 polymer ?
#
loop_
_entity_poly.entity_id
_entity_poly.type
_entity_poly.pdbx_seq_one_letter_code
_entity_poly.pdbx_strand_id
1 'polypeptide(L)'
;MRRLLWLLLPSGVLALDLGSKAWVLSFLREGETHRVIDGFFNLSVGFNRGAIFGSLIWLPEGIRFGLFTLAGLAALVYFGRIFLARDTRPFDRVGLGMILGGALGNGLDRWFHGHVVDFLDFVFGTWHYWTFNVADSFILVGAVLYGIGLLRHPSASGAVAAPKP
;
A
#
# COMPACT_ATOMS: atom_id res chain seq x y z
N MET A 1 -1.49 7.90 26.49
CA MET A 1 -2.60 8.44 25.67
C MET A 1 -2.16 8.99 24.30
N ARG A 2 -1.19 9.90 24.18
CA ARG A 2 -0.77 10.48 22.87
C ARG A 2 -0.34 9.47 21.79
N ARG A 3 0.18 8.29 22.16
CA ARG A 3 0.63 7.28 21.16
C ARG A 3 -0.51 6.54 20.48
N LEU A 4 -1.62 6.33 21.17
CA LEU A 4 -2.80 5.68 20.59
C LEU A 4 -3.45 6.54 19.51
N LEU A 5 -3.27 7.87 19.55
CA LEU A 5 -3.75 8.77 18.50
C LEU A 5 -3.08 8.51 17.15
N TRP A 6 -1.84 8.00 17.14
CA TRP A 6 -1.18 7.63 15.89
C TRP A 6 -1.85 6.46 15.15
N LEU A 7 -2.58 5.60 15.87
CA LEU A 7 -3.35 4.51 15.25
C LEU A 7 -4.53 5.03 14.42
N LEU A 8 -4.99 6.26 14.64
CA LEU A 8 -6.05 6.88 13.84
C LEU A 8 -5.64 7.00 12.37
N LEU A 9 -4.35 7.23 12.08
CA LEU A 9 -3.89 7.36 10.69
C LEU A 9 -3.99 6.05 9.91
N PRO A 10 -3.37 4.92 10.31
CA PRO A 10 -3.54 3.67 9.57
C PRO A 10 -5.00 3.18 9.56
N SER A 11 -5.78 3.42 10.64
CA SER A 11 -7.20 3.11 10.64
C SER A 11 -8.01 3.94 9.66
N GLY A 12 -7.71 5.24 9.53
CA GLY A 12 -8.33 6.13 8.56
C GLY A 12 -8.01 5.73 7.12
N VAL A 13 -6.74 5.40 6.83
CA VAL A 13 -6.31 4.90 5.51
C VAL A 13 -7.04 3.59 5.17
N LEU A 14 -7.09 2.65 6.11
CA LEU A 14 -7.82 1.39 5.95
C LEU A 14 -9.32 1.64 5.66
N ALA A 15 -9.95 2.53 6.43
CA ALA A 15 -11.37 2.85 6.24
C ALA A 15 -11.63 3.51 4.88
N LEU A 16 -10.75 4.40 4.42
CA LEU A 16 -10.83 5.02 3.09
C LEU A 16 -10.67 3.99 1.98
N ASP A 17 -9.72 3.07 2.11
CA ASP A 17 -9.52 2.03 1.12
C ASP A 17 -10.72 1.09 1.01
N LEU A 18 -11.15 0.49 2.13
CA LEU A 18 -12.30 -0.41 2.14
C LEU A 18 -13.59 0.30 1.72
N GLY A 19 -13.78 1.54 2.17
CA GLY A 19 -14.95 2.35 1.80
C GLY A 19 -14.98 2.68 0.31
N SER A 20 -13.86 3.07 -0.29
CA SER A 20 -13.77 3.37 -1.72
C SER A 20 -13.97 2.12 -2.59
N LYS A 21 -13.43 0.96 -2.19
CA LYS A 21 -13.67 -0.32 -2.85
C LYS A 21 -15.14 -0.74 -2.77
N ALA A 22 -15.75 -0.67 -1.59
CA ALA A 22 -17.17 -0.96 -1.42
C ALA A 22 -18.05 -0.01 -2.24
N TRP A 23 -17.69 1.28 -2.29
CA TRP A 23 -18.41 2.27 -3.07
C TRP A 23 -18.35 1.95 -4.56
N VAL A 24 -17.16 1.68 -5.15
CA VAL A 24 -17.05 1.39 -6.58
C VAL A 24 -17.74 0.08 -6.95
N LEU A 25 -17.66 -0.95 -6.09
CA LEU A 25 -18.33 -2.24 -6.30
C LEU A 25 -19.85 -2.17 -6.15
N SER A 26 -20.41 -1.07 -5.61
CA SER A 26 -21.86 -0.87 -5.52
C SER A 26 -22.51 -0.60 -6.88
N PHE A 27 -21.73 -0.18 -7.88
CA PHE A 27 -22.23 0.15 -9.21
C PHE A 27 -21.39 -0.37 -10.38
N LEU A 28 -20.18 -0.91 -10.16
CA LEU A 28 -19.33 -1.55 -11.18
C LEU A 28 -19.00 -2.98 -10.78
N ARG A 29 -18.91 -3.86 -11.78
CA ARG A 29 -18.47 -5.25 -11.64
C ARG A 29 -17.08 -5.44 -12.26
N GLU A 30 -16.45 -6.59 -11.98
CA GLU A 30 -15.16 -6.95 -12.58
C GLU A 30 -15.22 -6.83 -14.12
N GLY A 31 -14.25 -6.13 -14.69
CA GLY A 31 -14.15 -5.84 -16.13
C GLY A 31 -14.95 -4.65 -16.62
N GLU A 32 -15.80 -4.04 -15.78
CA GLU A 32 -16.55 -2.85 -16.16
C GLU A 32 -15.74 -1.58 -15.94
N THR A 33 -16.00 -0.58 -16.82
CA THR A 33 -15.32 0.72 -16.79
C THR A 33 -16.34 1.84 -16.86
N HIS A 34 -16.25 2.80 -15.96
CA HIS A 34 -16.98 4.05 -15.97
C HIS A 34 -16.01 5.21 -16.24
N ARG A 35 -16.24 5.97 -17.32
CA ARG A 35 -15.43 7.13 -17.66
C ARG A 35 -15.81 8.31 -16.77
N VAL A 36 -14.82 8.84 -16.06
CA VAL A 36 -15.00 10.01 -15.18
C VAL A 36 -14.51 11.28 -15.89
N ILE A 37 -13.32 11.21 -16.53
CA ILE A 37 -12.75 12.29 -17.33
C ILE A 37 -12.30 11.65 -18.64
N ASP A 38 -12.95 12.05 -19.73
CA ASP A 38 -12.65 11.48 -21.05
C ASP A 38 -11.17 11.61 -21.41
N GLY A 39 -10.58 10.48 -21.81
CA GLY A 39 -9.19 10.39 -22.24
C GLY A 39 -8.15 10.53 -21.12
N PHE A 40 -8.57 10.64 -19.85
CA PHE A 40 -7.63 10.82 -18.73
C PHE A 40 -7.88 9.92 -17.53
N PHE A 41 -9.13 9.80 -17.04
CA PHE A 41 -9.40 9.06 -15.80
C PHE A 41 -10.69 8.26 -15.89
N ASN A 42 -10.58 6.99 -15.54
CA ASN A 42 -11.69 6.05 -15.45
C ASN A 42 -11.73 5.39 -14.07
N LEU A 43 -12.92 4.91 -13.70
CA LEU A 43 -13.08 3.86 -12.70
C LEU A 43 -13.23 2.53 -13.44
N SER A 44 -12.25 1.63 -13.34
CA SER A 44 -12.22 0.35 -14.04
C SER A 44 -11.94 -0.77 -13.05
N VAL A 45 -12.93 -1.61 -12.77
CA VAL A 45 -12.78 -2.66 -11.75
C VAL A 45 -12.00 -3.85 -12.28
N GLY A 46 -10.86 -4.13 -11.66
CA GLY A 46 -10.05 -5.32 -11.90
C GLY A 46 -9.76 -6.07 -10.60
N PHE A 47 -9.78 -7.40 -10.66
CA PHE A 47 -9.43 -8.25 -9.52
C PHE A 47 -7.97 -8.73 -9.63
N ASN A 48 -7.10 -8.11 -8.84
CA ASN A 48 -5.68 -8.39 -8.84
C ASN A 48 -5.35 -9.62 -7.97
N ARG A 49 -5.16 -10.77 -8.61
CA ARG A 49 -4.83 -12.05 -7.98
C ARG A 49 -3.32 -12.24 -7.78
N GLY A 50 -2.57 -11.18 -7.58
CA GLY A 50 -1.13 -11.22 -7.31
C GLY A 50 -0.28 -11.08 -8.57
N ALA A 51 -0.69 -10.20 -9.49
CA ALA A 51 0.16 -9.73 -10.58
C ALA A 51 0.63 -8.31 -10.26
N ILE A 52 1.93 -8.12 -10.03
CA ILE A 52 2.54 -6.79 -10.05
C ILE A 52 2.95 -6.57 -11.51
N PHE A 53 2.32 -5.58 -12.18
CA PHE A 53 2.58 -5.27 -13.60
C PHE A 53 2.48 -6.49 -14.54
N GLY A 54 1.55 -7.44 -14.28
CA GLY A 54 1.45 -8.66 -15.06
C GLY A 54 2.59 -9.67 -14.83
N SER A 55 3.53 -9.38 -13.91
CA SER A 55 4.60 -10.30 -13.54
C SER A 55 4.06 -11.45 -12.67
N LEU A 56 4.80 -12.56 -12.66
CA LEU A 56 4.46 -13.76 -11.87
C LEU A 56 3.17 -14.48 -12.27
N ILE A 57 2.49 -14.09 -13.37
CA ILE A 57 1.31 -14.82 -13.88
C ILE A 57 1.63 -16.28 -14.22
N TRP A 58 2.88 -16.60 -14.51
CA TRP A 58 3.37 -17.94 -14.76
C TRP A 58 3.43 -18.84 -13.52
N LEU A 59 3.37 -18.26 -12.31
CA LEU A 59 3.29 -19.01 -11.07
C LEU A 59 1.87 -19.50 -10.80
N PRO A 60 1.67 -20.69 -10.24
CA PRO A 60 0.37 -21.15 -9.76
C PRO A 60 -0.25 -20.14 -8.78
N GLU A 61 -1.56 -19.96 -8.85
CA GLU A 61 -2.31 -18.97 -8.07
C GLU A 61 -2.06 -19.08 -6.56
N GLY A 62 -2.05 -20.32 -6.02
CA GLY A 62 -1.78 -20.57 -4.60
C GLY A 62 -0.37 -20.13 -4.16
N ILE A 63 0.65 -20.28 -5.03
CA ILE A 63 2.00 -19.82 -4.74
C ILE A 63 2.04 -18.29 -4.72
N ARG A 64 1.42 -17.63 -5.69
CA ARG A 64 1.31 -16.17 -5.73
C ARG A 64 0.62 -15.63 -4.48
N PHE A 65 -0.54 -16.21 -4.14
CA PHE A 65 -1.28 -15.85 -2.92
C PHE A 65 -0.39 -15.99 -1.68
N GLY A 66 0.30 -17.11 -1.51
CA GLY A 66 1.21 -17.35 -0.40
C GLY A 66 2.34 -16.33 -0.32
N LEU A 67 3.02 -16.06 -1.44
CA LEU A 67 4.12 -15.09 -1.52
C LEU A 67 3.67 -13.67 -1.13
N PHE A 68 2.56 -13.18 -1.70
CA PHE A 68 2.07 -11.83 -1.40
C PHE A 68 1.53 -11.71 0.02
N THR A 69 0.90 -12.76 0.54
CA THR A 69 0.43 -12.79 1.93
C THR A 69 1.60 -12.76 2.90
N LEU A 70 2.62 -13.59 2.69
CA LEU A 70 3.82 -13.61 3.54
C LEU A 70 4.60 -12.30 3.46
N ALA A 71 4.78 -11.75 2.27
CA ALA A 71 5.43 -10.44 2.09
C ALA A 71 4.66 -9.31 2.79
N GLY A 72 3.34 -9.30 2.66
CA GLY A 72 2.47 -8.33 3.34
C GLY A 72 2.55 -8.46 4.87
N LEU A 73 2.49 -9.67 5.41
CA LEU A 73 2.65 -9.93 6.84
C LEU A 73 4.03 -9.53 7.36
N ALA A 74 5.09 -9.85 6.61
CA ALA A 74 6.45 -9.44 6.97
C ALA A 74 6.58 -7.91 7.01
N ALA A 75 6.02 -7.22 6.00
CA ALA A 75 5.98 -5.76 5.96
C ALA A 75 5.19 -5.17 7.14
N LEU A 76 4.01 -5.71 7.45
CA LEU A 76 3.19 -5.27 8.58
C LEU A 76 3.93 -5.44 9.91
N VAL A 77 4.62 -6.57 10.11
CA VAL A 77 5.41 -6.81 11.33
C VAL A 77 6.61 -5.87 11.38
N TYR A 78 7.35 -5.74 10.30
CA TYR A 78 8.56 -4.90 10.25
C TYR A 78 8.23 -3.41 10.46
N PHE A 79 7.36 -2.86 9.64
CA PHE A 79 6.98 -1.44 9.73
C PHE A 79 6.14 -1.15 10.97
N GLY A 80 5.32 -2.10 11.43
CA GLY A 80 4.56 -1.99 12.67
C GLY A 80 5.45 -1.84 13.89
N ARG A 81 6.54 -2.62 13.97
CA ARG A 81 7.52 -2.50 15.05
C ARG A 81 8.17 -1.11 15.10
N ILE A 82 8.56 -0.58 13.93
CA ILE A 82 9.15 0.76 13.83
C ILE A 82 8.10 1.82 14.19
N PHE A 83 6.88 1.71 13.66
CA PHE A 83 5.79 2.64 13.93
C PHE A 83 5.47 2.75 15.43
N LEU A 84 5.51 1.63 16.17
CA LEU A 84 5.22 1.57 17.59
C LEU A 84 6.43 1.91 18.47
N ALA A 85 7.63 1.95 17.93
CA ALA A 85 8.84 2.26 18.69
C ALA A 85 8.78 3.66 19.31
N ARG A 86 9.44 3.83 20.46
CA ARG A 86 9.35 5.08 21.25
C ARG A 86 10.03 6.26 20.60
N ASP A 87 11.08 6.01 19.89
CA ASP A 87 12.01 6.95 19.26
C ASP A 87 11.66 7.29 17.82
N THR A 88 10.61 6.66 17.25
CA THR A 88 10.17 6.98 15.89
C THR A 88 9.66 8.40 15.80
N ARG A 89 10.26 9.17 14.91
CA ARG A 89 9.94 10.59 14.67
C ARG A 89 8.51 10.74 14.12
N PRO A 90 7.82 11.85 14.43
CA PRO A 90 6.46 12.10 13.94
C PRO A 90 6.36 12.02 12.40
N PHE A 91 7.34 12.59 11.69
CA PHE A 91 7.38 12.55 10.22
C PHE A 91 7.45 11.13 9.67
N ASP A 92 8.34 10.30 10.21
CA ASP A 92 8.49 8.89 9.81
C ASP A 92 7.23 8.09 10.14
N ARG A 93 6.59 8.40 11.26
CA ARG A 93 5.34 7.78 11.70
C ARG A 93 4.19 8.05 10.73
N VAL A 94 4.13 9.23 10.11
CA VAL A 94 3.13 9.52 9.08
C VAL A 94 3.33 8.57 7.89
N GLY A 95 4.54 8.48 7.34
CA GLY A 95 4.84 7.57 6.24
C GLY A 95 4.53 6.11 6.58
N LEU A 96 4.99 5.66 7.76
CA LEU A 96 4.73 4.30 8.24
C LEU A 96 3.25 4.02 8.46
N GLY A 97 2.48 4.98 9.00
CA GLY A 97 1.04 4.83 9.21
C GLY A 97 0.28 4.67 7.89
N MET A 98 0.69 5.41 6.85
CA MET A 98 0.15 5.25 5.49
C MET A 98 0.45 3.87 4.92
N ILE A 99 1.71 3.40 5.00
CA ILE A 99 2.12 2.05 4.56
C ILE A 99 1.29 0.98 5.28
N LEU A 100 1.18 1.08 6.60
CA LEU A 100 0.47 0.08 7.41
C LEU A 100 -1.02 0.03 7.08
N GLY A 101 -1.68 1.18 6.94
CA GLY A 101 -3.10 1.25 6.58
C GLY A 101 -3.38 0.66 5.21
N GLY A 102 -2.58 1.00 4.20
CA GLY A 102 -2.70 0.44 2.85
C GLY A 102 -2.35 -1.05 2.80
N ALA A 103 -1.28 -1.48 3.48
CA ALA A 103 -0.92 -2.91 3.54
C ALA A 103 -2.01 -3.75 4.22
N LEU A 104 -2.68 -3.22 5.24
CA LEU A 104 -3.84 -3.85 5.87
C LEU A 104 -5.01 -3.95 4.89
N GLY A 105 -5.35 -2.88 4.15
CA GLY A 105 -6.44 -2.89 3.17
C GLY A 105 -6.26 -3.97 2.10
N ASN A 106 -5.11 -3.97 1.43
CA ASN A 106 -4.78 -4.97 0.42
C ASN A 106 -4.60 -6.38 1.01
N GLY A 107 -4.17 -6.48 2.27
CA GLY A 107 -4.05 -7.75 2.98
C GLY A 107 -5.41 -8.37 3.30
N LEU A 108 -6.37 -7.56 3.78
CA LEU A 108 -7.74 -8.00 4.05
C LEU A 108 -8.46 -8.45 2.79
N ASP A 109 -8.32 -7.71 1.69
CA ASP A 109 -8.87 -8.12 0.40
C ASP A 109 -8.39 -9.52 0.00
N ARG A 110 -7.07 -9.76 0.04
CA ARG A 110 -6.51 -11.08 -0.28
C ARG A 110 -7.00 -12.17 0.65
N TRP A 111 -7.07 -11.86 1.95
CA TRP A 111 -7.48 -12.85 2.94
C TRP A 111 -8.95 -13.28 2.79
N PHE A 112 -9.85 -12.33 2.53
CA PHE A 112 -11.28 -12.61 2.46
C PHE A 112 -11.77 -12.96 1.06
N HIS A 113 -11.16 -12.39 0.01
CA HIS A 113 -11.64 -12.50 -1.37
C HIS A 113 -10.66 -13.23 -2.30
N GLY A 114 -9.41 -13.48 -1.87
CA GLY A 114 -8.37 -14.10 -2.71
C GLY A 114 -7.76 -13.14 -3.76
N HIS A 115 -8.19 -11.91 -3.82
CA HIS A 115 -7.73 -10.88 -4.76
C HIS A 115 -7.78 -9.49 -4.11
N VAL A 116 -7.13 -8.53 -4.74
CA VAL A 116 -7.26 -7.11 -4.40
C VAL A 116 -8.16 -6.44 -5.43
N VAL A 117 -9.05 -5.56 -4.98
CA VAL A 117 -9.88 -4.74 -5.86
C VAL A 117 -9.09 -3.50 -6.28
N ASP A 118 -8.72 -3.43 -7.58
CA ASP A 118 -8.09 -2.27 -8.21
C ASP A 118 -9.13 -1.56 -9.07
N PHE A 119 -9.18 -0.20 -9.04
CA PHE A 119 -10.24 0.52 -9.73
C PHE A 119 -9.85 1.91 -10.25
N LEU A 120 -8.70 2.46 -9.88
CA LEU A 120 -8.20 3.74 -10.39
C LEU A 120 -7.42 3.50 -11.69
N ASP A 121 -7.97 3.94 -12.82
CA ASP A 121 -7.38 3.76 -14.15
C ASP A 121 -7.08 5.13 -14.77
N PHE A 122 -5.79 5.46 -14.92
CA PHE A 122 -5.34 6.67 -15.59
C PHE A 122 -4.93 6.36 -17.03
N VAL A 123 -5.45 7.16 -17.95
CA VAL A 123 -5.27 7.00 -19.40
C VAL A 123 -4.49 8.18 -19.96
N PHE A 124 -3.52 7.90 -20.83
CA PHE A 124 -2.71 8.91 -21.51
C PHE A 124 -2.68 8.58 -23.01
N GLY A 125 -3.65 9.12 -23.74
CA GLY A 125 -3.87 8.76 -25.15
C GLY A 125 -4.33 7.31 -25.32
N THR A 126 -3.50 6.46 -25.90
CA THR A 126 -3.75 5.01 -26.05
C THR A 126 -3.12 4.17 -24.95
N TRP A 127 -2.33 4.77 -24.06
CA TRP A 127 -1.64 4.08 -23.00
C TRP A 127 -2.42 4.18 -21.69
N HIS A 128 -2.65 3.03 -21.04
CA HIS A 128 -3.24 2.93 -19.71
C HIS A 128 -2.14 2.74 -18.67
N TYR A 129 -2.16 3.56 -17.61
CA TYR A 129 -1.41 3.23 -16.41
C TYR A 129 -2.06 2.01 -15.74
N TRP A 130 -1.25 1.20 -15.07
CA TRP A 130 -1.76 0.03 -14.37
C TRP A 130 -2.85 0.44 -13.36
N THR A 131 -4.00 -0.27 -13.41
CA THR A 131 -5.08 -0.04 -12.46
C THR A 131 -4.60 -0.33 -11.04
N PHE A 132 -4.92 0.55 -10.12
CA PHE A 132 -4.53 0.49 -8.71
C PHE A 132 -5.67 0.97 -7.82
N ASN A 133 -5.44 1.01 -6.48
CA ASN A 133 -6.45 1.40 -5.50
C ASN A 133 -5.94 2.46 -4.51
N VAL A 134 -6.78 2.83 -3.55
CA VAL A 134 -6.44 3.82 -2.53
C VAL A 134 -5.32 3.31 -1.62
N ALA A 135 -5.32 2.02 -1.24
CA ALA A 135 -4.25 1.43 -0.44
C ALA A 135 -2.88 1.57 -1.12
N ASP A 136 -2.79 1.27 -2.43
CA ASP A 136 -1.54 1.39 -3.20
C ASP A 136 -1.03 2.83 -3.22
N SER A 137 -1.94 3.79 -3.38
CA SER A 137 -1.62 5.22 -3.33
C SER A 137 -0.99 5.59 -1.99
N PHE A 138 -1.59 5.15 -0.89
CA PHE A 138 -1.06 5.44 0.45
C PHE A 138 0.25 4.70 0.73
N ILE A 139 0.41 3.45 0.27
CA ILE A 139 1.67 2.71 0.38
C ILE A 139 2.78 3.47 -0.35
N LEU A 140 2.53 3.91 -1.58
CA LEU A 140 3.53 4.64 -2.38
C LEU A 140 3.92 5.96 -1.73
N VAL A 141 2.94 6.80 -1.39
CA VAL A 141 3.20 8.09 -0.73
C VAL A 141 3.89 7.89 0.62
N GLY A 142 3.43 6.93 1.41
CA GLY A 142 4.01 6.57 2.69
C GLY A 142 5.47 6.11 2.58
N ALA A 143 5.79 5.29 1.56
CA ALA A 143 7.14 4.82 1.29
C ALA A 143 8.06 5.99 0.90
N VAL A 144 7.59 6.91 0.06
CA VAL A 144 8.34 8.12 -0.31
C VAL A 144 8.62 9.00 0.93
N LEU A 145 7.60 9.26 1.75
CA LEU A 145 7.76 10.06 2.96
C LEU A 145 8.74 9.40 3.95
N TYR A 146 8.59 8.11 4.19
CA TYR A 146 9.50 7.37 5.06
C TYR A 146 10.93 7.35 4.51
N GLY A 147 11.10 7.14 3.21
CA GLY A 147 12.41 7.22 2.53
C GLY A 147 13.07 8.60 2.67
N ILE A 148 12.30 9.68 2.48
CA ILE A 148 12.79 11.05 2.72
C ILE A 148 13.23 11.23 4.19
N GLY A 149 12.47 10.68 5.14
CA GLY A 149 12.82 10.69 6.56
C GLY A 149 14.17 10.03 6.86
N LEU A 150 14.42 8.87 6.25
CA LEU A 150 15.69 8.14 6.37
C LEU A 150 16.87 8.92 5.76
N LEU A 151 16.69 9.52 4.58
CA LEU A 151 17.73 10.31 3.92
C LEU A 151 18.10 11.58 4.68
N ARG A 152 17.14 12.25 5.31
CA ARG A 152 17.36 13.46 6.10
C ARG A 152 18.09 13.18 7.42
N HIS A 153 18.04 11.95 7.89
CA HIS A 153 18.62 11.56 9.17
C HIS A 153 19.21 10.14 9.05
N PRO A 154 20.32 9.99 8.34
CA PRO A 154 21.01 8.70 8.29
C PRO A 154 21.34 8.28 9.71
N SER A 155 20.88 7.09 10.11
CA SER A 155 21.24 6.51 11.41
C SER A 155 22.75 6.42 11.54
N ALA A 156 23.31 6.91 12.64
CA ALA A 156 24.76 6.84 12.95
C ALA A 156 25.30 5.39 13.12
N SER A 157 24.56 4.38 12.66
CA SER A 157 24.89 2.95 12.77
C SER A 157 26.01 2.50 11.81
N GLY A 158 26.65 3.41 11.06
CA GLY A 158 27.76 3.10 10.16
C GLY A 158 29.12 3.65 10.61
N ALA A 159 29.21 4.31 11.74
CA ALA A 159 30.49 4.72 12.32
C ALA A 159 31.16 3.48 12.97
N VAL A 160 31.85 2.70 12.13
CA VAL A 160 32.90 1.80 12.65
C VAL A 160 33.79 2.65 13.55
N ALA A 161 33.78 2.36 14.85
CA ALA A 161 34.65 3.01 15.82
C ALA A 161 36.07 2.92 15.30
N ALA A 162 36.66 4.07 14.94
CA ALA A 162 38.07 4.13 14.64
C ALA A 162 38.84 3.62 15.89
N PRO A 163 39.83 2.75 15.75
CA PRO A 163 40.62 2.30 16.88
C PRO A 163 41.26 3.51 17.53
N LYS A 164 41.06 3.66 18.84
CA LYS A 164 41.77 4.70 19.62
C LYS A 164 43.26 4.41 19.55
N PRO A 165 44.07 5.49 19.45
CA PRO A 165 45.54 5.39 19.40
C PRO A 165 46.11 4.81 20.68
#